data_29812ed791fad90c6a0e0591cc3b564c
#
_entry.id   29812ed791fad90c6a0e0591cc3b564c
#
_cell.length_a   1.000
_cell.length_b   1.000
_cell.length_c   1.000
_cell.angle_alpha   90.00
_cell.angle_beta   90.00
_cell.angle_gamma   90.00
#
_symmetry.space_group_name_H-M   'P 1'
#
loop_
_entity.id
_entity.type
_entity.pdbx_description
1 polymer ?
#
loop_
_entity_poly.entity_id
_entity_poly.type
_entity_poly.pdbx_seq_one_letter_code
_entity_poly.pdbx_strand_id
1 'polypeptide(L)'
;GLGYGMGATKFRATCAQADIHVTQQFAQNTVDKYRSTYSYIPEFWNRSTGMLRFSTDVKPYYYNEKRPMSYNYKCLSVVNNGIRLPNGLALRYPDLHLISYAKLSYKNYGKVEYTYGGRITENIVQALARIVICEHMLKIQSYTDLDVVLTVHDEIVALGDARNSQIKLD
;
A
#
# COMPACT_ATOMS: atom_id res chain seq x y z
N GLY A 1 -9.52 4.25 4.16
CA GLY A 1 -10.86 3.78 4.11
C GLY A 1 -11.25 3.03 2.84
N LEU A 2 -12.15 3.62 2.04
CA LEU A 2 -12.74 2.95 0.85
C LEU A 2 -11.70 2.49 -0.18
N GLY A 3 -10.63 3.26 -0.39
CA GLY A 3 -9.54 2.91 -1.30
C GLY A 3 -8.76 1.65 -0.91
N TYR A 4 -8.91 1.18 0.32
CA TYR A 4 -8.23 0.00 0.86
C TYR A 4 -9.19 -1.13 1.26
N GLY A 5 -10.38 -1.18 0.63
CA GLY A 5 -11.32 -2.29 0.77
C GLY A 5 -12.29 -2.21 1.95
N MET A 6 -12.48 -1.03 2.55
CA MET A 6 -13.51 -0.84 3.58
C MET A 6 -14.89 -1.24 3.04
N GLY A 7 -15.58 -2.15 3.74
CA GLY A 7 -16.95 -2.54 3.44
C GLY A 7 -18.00 -1.64 4.10
N ALA A 8 -19.26 -1.80 3.71
CA ALA A 8 -20.37 -0.96 4.15
C ALA A 8 -20.56 -0.92 5.67
N THR A 9 -20.47 -2.06 6.35
CA THR A 9 -20.61 -2.13 7.82
C THR A 9 -19.53 -1.31 8.53
N LYS A 10 -18.26 -1.43 8.10
CA LYS A 10 -17.18 -0.64 8.68
C LYS A 10 -17.29 0.84 8.32
N PHE A 11 -17.72 1.15 7.09
CA PHE A 11 -17.98 2.54 6.66
C PHE A 11 -19.05 3.19 7.55
N ARG A 12 -20.19 2.51 7.79
CA ARG A 12 -21.23 2.98 8.68
C ARG A 12 -20.73 3.22 10.11
N ALA A 13 -19.94 2.27 10.65
CA ALA A 13 -19.36 2.42 11.98
C ALA A 13 -18.39 3.61 12.06
N THR A 14 -17.60 3.86 11.01
CA THR A 14 -16.69 5.02 10.95
C THR A 14 -17.47 6.33 10.87
N CYS A 15 -18.58 6.39 10.13
CA CYS A 15 -19.46 7.56 10.10
C CYS A 15 -20.05 7.84 11.50
N ALA A 16 -20.50 6.79 12.19
CA ALA A 16 -21.06 6.94 13.54
C ALA A 16 -20.04 7.47 14.56
N GLN A 17 -18.75 7.12 14.43
CA GLN A 17 -17.66 7.68 15.24
C GLN A 17 -17.47 9.19 15.02
N ALA A 18 -17.86 9.71 13.86
CA ALA A 18 -17.84 11.13 13.52
C ALA A 18 -19.22 11.80 13.73
N ASP A 19 -20.10 11.15 14.51
CA ASP A 19 -21.49 11.59 14.77
C ASP A 19 -22.37 11.73 13.52
N ILE A 20 -22.03 11.00 12.46
CA ILE A 20 -22.79 10.94 11.21
C ILE A 20 -23.56 9.62 11.16
N HIS A 21 -24.87 9.66 11.32
CA HIS A 21 -25.71 8.48 11.31
C HIS A 21 -26.26 8.18 9.92
N VAL A 22 -25.80 7.09 9.31
CA VAL A 22 -26.24 6.62 8.00
C VAL A 22 -26.88 5.24 8.09
N THR A 23 -27.83 4.96 7.20
CA THR A 23 -28.43 3.62 7.09
C THR A 23 -27.45 2.63 6.48
N GLN A 24 -27.66 1.33 6.72
CA GLN A 24 -26.88 0.27 6.09
C GLN A 24 -26.99 0.30 4.56
N GLN A 25 -28.19 0.61 4.03
CA GLN A 25 -28.42 0.71 2.59
C GLN A 25 -27.63 1.89 1.99
N PHE A 26 -27.64 3.05 2.64
CA PHE A 26 -26.83 4.19 2.19
C PHE A 26 -25.34 3.85 2.19
N ALA A 27 -24.85 3.20 3.24
CA ALA A 27 -23.46 2.78 3.33
C ALA A 27 -23.09 1.80 2.22
N GLN A 28 -23.96 0.84 1.90
CA GLN A 28 -23.75 -0.11 0.80
C GLN A 28 -23.71 0.60 -0.55
N ASN A 29 -24.70 1.44 -0.84
CA ASN A 29 -24.76 2.21 -2.09
C ASN A 29 -23.52 3.11 -2.26
N THR A 30 -23.03 3.73 -1.18
CA THR A 30 -21.83 4.56 -1.21
C THR A 30 -20.58 3.74 -1.56
N VAL A 31 -20.42 2.58 -0.93
CA VAL A 31 -19.28 1.67 -1.22
C VAL A 31 -19.34 1.19 -2.66
N ASP A 32 -20.51 0.79 -3.14
CA ASP A 32 -20.69 0.27 -4.51
C ASP A 32 -20.47 1.38 -5.55
N LYS A 33 -20.99 2.58 -5.28
CA LYS A 33 -20.75 3.75 -6.13
C LYS A 33 -19.27 4.11 -6.20
N TYR A 34 -18.57 4.12 -5.06
CA TYR A 34 -17.13 4.35 -5.02
C TYR A 34 -16.37 3.34 -5.88
N ARG A 35 -16.66 2.05 -5.72
CA ARG A 35 -15.96 0.98 -6.45
C ARG A 35 -16.26 0.99 -7.95
N SER A 36 -17.48 1.37 -8.35
CA SER A 36 -17.83 1.50 -9.77
C SER A 36 -17.21 2.74 -10.41
N THR A 37 -17.15 3.86 -9.67
CA THR A 37 -16.55 5.11 -10.15
C THR A 37 -15.03 4.98 -10.29
N TYR A 38 -14.38 4.34 -9.32
CA TYR A 38 -12.93 4.14 -9.28
C TYR A 38 -12.57 2.67 -9.52
N SER A 39 -13.05 2.09 -10.62
CA SER A 39 -12.93 0.66 -10.93
C SER A 39 -11.47 0.15 -10.96
N TYR A 40 -10.51 1.00 -11.30
CA TYR A 40 -9.08 0.65 -11.26
C TYR A 40 -8.55 0.34 -9.86
N ILE A 41 -9.19 0.84 -8.79
CA ILE A 41 -8.78 0.55 -7.42
C ILE A 41 -9.08 -0.91 -7.04
N PRO A 42 -10.32 -1.44 -7.18
CA PRO A 42 -10.58 -2.87 -7.02
C PRO A 42 -9.77 -3.77 -7.96
N GLU A 43 -9.54 -3.34 -9.20
CA GLU A 43 -8.67 -4.06 -10.12
C GLU A 43 -7.24 -4.19 -9.54
N PHE A 44 -6.70 -3.11 -8.99
CA PHE A 44 -5.37 -3.15 -8.37
C PHE A 44 -5.33 -4.01 -7.10
N TRP A 45 -6.42 -4.10 -6.32
CA TRP A 45 -6.50 -5.07 -5.21
C TRP A 45 -6.36 -6.52 -5.69
N ASN A 46 -7.05 -6.87 -6.78
CA ASN A 46 -6.94 -8.20 -7.38
C ASN A 46 -5.54 -8.45 -7.92
N ARG A 47 -4.94 -7.47 -8.56
CA ARG A 47 -3.58 -7.54 -9.09
C ARG A 47 -2.53 -7.70 -7.99
N SER A 48 -2.60 -6.90 -6.92
CA SER A 48 -1.68 -6.98 -5.78
C SER A 48 -1.79 -8.31 -5.03
N THR A 49 -3.01 -8.85 -4.88
CA THR A 49 -3.24 -10.20 -4.35
C THR A 49 -2.60 -11.24 -5.28
N GLY A 50 -2.77 -11.11 -6.60
CA GLY A 50 -2.16 -11.98 -7.60
C GLY A 50 -0.64 -11.98 -7.50
N MET A 51 -0.01 -10.82 -7.44
CA MET A 51 1.44 -10.69 -7.27
C MET A 51 1.93 -11.45 -6.03
N LEU A 52 1.26 -11.26 -4.90
CA LEU A 52 1.65 -11.91 -3.66
C LEU A 52 1.44 -13.43 -3.70
N ARG A 53 0.37 -13.92 -4.34
CA ARG A 53 0.14 -15.36 -4.57
C ARG A 53 1.22 -16.00 -5.42
N PHE A 54 1.74 -15.28 -6.43
CA PHE A 54 2.84 -15.77 -7.26
C PHE A 54 4.21 -15.73 -6.56
N SER A 55 4.31 -14.96 -5.49
CA SER A 55 5.53 -14.89 -4.68
C SER A 55 5.71 -16.13 -3.80
N THR A 56 4.68 -16.99 -3.67
CA THR A 56 4.77 -18.24 -2.90
C THR A 56 5.18 -19.39 -3.80
N ASP A 57 5.92 -20.36 -3.26
CA ASP A 57 6.23 -21.63 -3.94
C ASP A 57 5.00 -22.58 -4.00
N VAL A 58 3.92 -22.22 -3.33
CA VAL A 58 2.68 -22.99 -3.30
C VAL A 58 1.97 -22.83 -4.63
N LYS A 59 2.09 -23.82 -5.51
CA LYS A 59 1.32 -23.91 -6.75
C LYS A 59 -0.17 -23.95 -6.39
N PRO A 60 -1.00 -22.98 -6.81
CA PRO A 60 -2.43 -23.08 -6.58
C PRO A 60 -3.00 -24.28 -7.35
N TYR A 61 -3.61 -25.21 -6.66
CA TYR A 61 -4.17 -26.46 -7.19
C TYR A 61 -5.22 -26.29 -8.30
N TYR A 62 -5.69 -25.07 -8.53
CA TYR A 62 -6.83 -24.75 -9.42
C TYR A 62 -6.47 -23.89 -10.65
N TYR A 63 -5.20 -23.73 -11.01
CA TYR A 63 -4.86 -22.90 -12.17
C TYR A 63 -4.42 -23.73 -13.37
N ASN A 64 -5.40 -24.02 -14.26
CA ASN A 64 -5.17 -24.51 -15.63
C ASN A 64 -4.82 -23.38 -16.62
N GLU A 65 -4.60 -22.18 -16.16
CA GLU A 65 -4.29 -21.05 -17.04
C GLU A 65 -2.78 -20.88 -17.18
N LYS A 66 -2.36 -20.67 -18.43
CA LYS A 66 -0.99 -20.32 -18.79
C LYS A 66 -0.49 -19.18 -17.92
N ARG A 67 0.47 -19.44 -17.05
CA ARG A 67 1.09 -18.40 -16.21
C ARG A 67 1.59 -17.27 -17.11
N PRO A 68 1.18 -16.01 -16.90
CA PRO A 68 1.90 -14.91 -17.52
C PRO A 68 3.34 -14.93 -17.02
N MET A 69 4.30 -14.80 -17.91
CA MET A 69 5.72 -14.98 -17.67
C MET A 69 6.33 -13.94 -16.70
N SER A 70 5.61 -12.90 -16.34
CA SER A 70 6.03 -11.96 -15.30
C SER A 70 4.82 -11.29 -14.65
N TYR A 71 4.73 -11.35 -13.33
CA TYR A 71 3.76 -10.59 -12.53
C TYR A 71 4.29 -9.21 -12.12
N ASN A 72 5.24 -8.69 -12.86
CA ASN A 72 5.70 -7.33 -12.68
C ASN A 72 4.60 -6.35 -13.10
N TYR A 73 4.39 -5.34 -12.31
CA TYR A 73 3.43 -4.27 -12.59
C TYR A 73 4.08 -2.92 -12.40
N LYS A 74 4.31 -2.20 -13.51
CA LYS A 74 5.00 -0.91 -13.51
C LYS A 74 6.35 -1.01 -12.78
N CYS A 75 6.51 -0.26 -11.68
CA CYS A 75 7.72 -0.24 -10.85
C CYS A 75 7.78 -1.37 -9.79
N LEU A 76 6.81 -2.27 -9.76
CA LEU A 76 6.72 -3.36 -8.79
C LEU A 76 7.11 -4.69 -9.45
N SER A 77 7.84 -5.53 -8.73
CA SER A 77 8.15 -6.89 -9.17
C SER A 77 7.95 -7.92 -8.06
N VAL A 78 7.66 -9.16 -8.45
CA VAL A 78 7.47 -10.25 -7.50
C VAL A 78 8.83 -10.78 -7.05
N VAL A 79 8.98 -11.00 -5.75
CA VAL A 79 10.11 -11.70 -5.12
C VAL A 79 9.57 -12.78 -4.19
N ASN A 80 10.41 -13.70 -3.74
CA ASN A 80 9.97 -14.76 -2.83
C ASN A 80 9.31 -14.17 -1.57
N ASN A 81 8.07 -14.60 -1.31
CA ASN A 81 7.23 -14.12 -0.21
C ASN A 81 7.16 -12.58 -0.11
N GLY A 82 7.06 -11.90 -1.26
CA GLY A 82 7.00 -10.44 -1.22
C GLY A 82 6.87 -9.72 -2.55
N ILE A 83 6.89 -8.41 -2.45
CA ILE A 83 6.82 -7.47 -3.57
C ILE A 83 8.00 -6.52 -3.49
N ARG A 84 8.85 -6.49 -4.53
CA ARG A 84 9.98 -5.56 -4.64
C ARG A 84 9.49 -4.19 -5.08
N LEU A 85 10.03 -3.18 -4.44
CA LEU A 85 9.79 -1.76 -4.68
C LEU A 85 10.86 -1.17 -5.61
N PRO A 86 10.64 0.03 -6.19
CA PRO A 86 11.56 0.63 -7.16
C PRO A 86 12.98 0.91 -6.62
N ASN A 87 13.12 1.16 -5.32
CA ASN A 87 14.41 1.36 -4.66
C ASN A 87 15.17 0.05 -4.33
N GLY A 88 14.65 -1.10 -4.78
CA GLY A 88 15.25 -2.42 -4.54
C GLY A 88 14.85 -3.09 -3.23
N LEU A 89 14.25 -2.38 -2.29
CA LEU A 89 13.68 -2.97 -1.07
C LEU A 89 12.44 -3.80 -1.39
N ALA A 90 12.01 -4.65 -0.47
CA ALA A 90 10.82 -5.47 -0.65
C ALA A 90 9.91 -5.43 0.57
N LEU A 91 8.61 -5.35 0.30
CA LEU A 91 7.59 -5.70 1.27
C LEU A 91 7.61 -7.22 1.45
N ARG A 92 7.93 -7.67 2.66
CA ARG A 92 8.06 -9.08 2.99
C ARG A 92 6.85 -9.58 3.76
N TYR A 93 6.40 -10.79 3.40
CA TYR A 93 5.31 -11.51 4.06
C TYR A 93 5.83 -12.90 4.46
N PRO A 94 6.57 -13.01 5.57
CA PRO A 94 7.19 -14.28 5.98
C PRO A 94 6.14 -15.39 6.17
N ASP A 95 6.48 -16.62 5.85
CA ASP A 95 5.59 -17.79 5.93
C ASP A 95 4.22 -17.53 5.27
N LEU A 96 4.26 -17.04 4.03
CA LEU A 96 3.08 -16.70 3.28
C LEU A 96 2.32 -17.97 2.85
N HIS A 97 1.06 -18.05 3.25
CA HIS A 97 0.16 -19.18 2.91
C HIS A 97 -1.13 -18.69 2.27
N LEU A 98 -1.60 -19.46 1.28
CA LEU A 98 -2.90 -19.23 0.65
C LEU A 98 -4.00 -19.90 1.48
N ILE A 99 -4.89 -19.10 2.05
CA ILE A 99 -6.06 -19.59 2.81
C ILE A 99 -7.27 -19.80 1.88
N SER A 100 -7.49 -18.85 0.97
CA SER A 100 -8.52 -18.90 -0.06
C SER A 100 -8.13 -18.04 -1.25
N TYR A 101 -8.98 -18.01 -2.30
CA TYR A 101 -8.70 -17.21 -3.50
C TYR A 101 -8.31 -15.75 -3.21
N ALA A 102 -8.94 -15.10 -2.24
CA ALA A 102 -8.74 -13.69 -1.93
C ALA A 102 -8.05 -13.42 -0.59
N LYS A 103 -7.72 -14.46 0.19
CA LYS A 103 -7.20 -14.32 1.55
C LYS A 103 -5.90 -15.08 1.70
N LEU A 104 -4.89 -14.37 2.16
CA LEU A 104 -3.56 -14.87 2.46
C LEU A 104 -3.29 -14.72 3.97
N SER A 105 -2.47 -15.60 4.53
CA SER A 105 -1.91 -15.44 5.87
C SER A 105 -0.38 -15.39 5.80
N TYR A 106 0.23 -14.72 6.74
CA TYR A 106 1.68 -14.62 6.88
C TYR A 106 2.03 -14.46 8.37
N LYS A 107 3.28 -14.68 8.71
CA LYS A 107 3.76 -14.43 10.08
C LYS A 107 4.33 -13.03 10.23
N ASN A 108 3.88 -12.33 11.27
CA ASN A 108 4.38 -11.03 11.66
C ASN A 108 4.75 -11.07 13.15
N TYR A 109 6.05 -10.95 13.46
CA TYR A 109 6.57 -11.11 14.83
C TYR A 109 6.06 -12.36 15.56
N GLY A 110 6.04 -13.49 14.85
CA GLY A 110 5.60 -14.80 15.37
C GLY A 110 4.09 -15.00 15.43
N LYS A 111 3.28 -13.97 15.12
CA LYS A 111 1.81 -14.06 15.06
C LYS A 111 1.33 -14.27 13.63
N VAL A 112 0.31 -15.11 13.47
CA VAL A 112 -0.36 -15.26 12.17
C VAL A 112 -1.27 -14.07 11.93
N GLU A 113 -1.00 -13.35 10.85
CA GLU A 113 -1.84 -12.27 10.35
C GLU A 113 -2.45 -12.61 9.01
N TYR A 114 -3.60 -12.00 8.71
CA TYR A 114 -4.28 -12.17 7.43
C TYR A 114 -4.14 -10.91 6.59
N THR A 115 -3.99 -11.11 5.27
CA THR A 115 -3.95 -10.02 4.31
C THR A 115 -4.86 -10.29 3.11
N TYR A 116 -5.20 -9.22 2.42
CA TYR A 116 -6.05 -9.22 1.23
C TYR A 116 -5.69 -8.02 0.35
N GLY A 117 -6.21 -7.97 -0.88
CA GLY A 117 -5.80 -6.99 -1.88
C GLY A 117 -5.81 -5.53 -1.42
N GLY A 118 -6.84 -5.09 -0.70
CA GLY A 118 -6.90 -3.73 -0.16
C GLY A 118 -5.78 -3.42 0.82
N ARG A 119 -5.46 -4.35 1.73
CA ARG A 119 -4.36 -4.18 2.71
C ARG A 119 -2.98 -4.25 2.04
N ILE A 120 -2.82 -5.13 1.05
CA ILE A 120 -1.58 -5.19 0.27
C ILE A 120 -1.37 -3.88 -0.51
N THR A 121 -2.43 -3.36 -1.13
CA THR A 121 -2.41 -2.07 -1.82
C THR A 121 -2.03 -0.93 -0.87
N GLU A 122 -2.60 -0.89 0.34
CA GLU A 122 -2.24 0.08 1.37
C GLU A 122 -0.75 0.03 1.71
N ASN A 123 -0.22 -1.16 1.96
CA ASN A 123 1.21 -1.34 2.24
C ASN A 123 2.10 -0.87 1.08
N ILE A 124 1.71 -1.16 -0.17
CA ILE A 124 2.44 -0.73 -1.37
C ILE A 124 2.44 0.80 -1.45
N VAL A 125 1.27 1.44 -1.34
CA VAL A 125 1.13 2.90 -1.47
C VAL A 125 1.91 3.62 -0.38
N GLN A 126 1.80 3.17 0.88
CA GLN A 126 2.55 3.74 1.99
C GLN A 126 4.07 3.58 1.82
N ALA A 127 4.51 2.42 1.34
CA ALA A 127 5.93 2.19 1.08
C ALA A 127 6.47 3.07 -0.07
N LEU A 128 5.70 3.24 -1.15
CA LEU A 128 6.07 4.14 -2.25
C LEU A 128 6.12 5.60 -1.80
N ALA A 129 5.15 6.05 -1.01
CA ALA A 129 5.17 7.39 -0.43
C ALA A 129 6.40 7.61 0.44
N ARG A 130 6.76 6.61 1.26
CA ARG A 130 7.96 6.67 2.11
C ARG A 130 9.25 6.73 1.28
N ILE A 131 9.32 6.03 0.14
CA ILE A 131 10.46 6.13 -0.78
C ILE A 131 10.62 7.57 -1.27
N VAL A 132 9.54 8.20 -1.74
CA VAL A 132 9.56 9.58 -2.23
C VAL A 132 10.09 10.55 -1.15
N ILE A 133 9.56 10.46 0.07
CA ILE A 133 10.03 11.29 1.19
C ILE A 133 11.52 11.06 1.49
N CYS A 134 11.96 9.79 1.56
CA CYS A 134 13.36 9.47 1.82
C CYS A 134 14.30 9.99 0.73
N GLU A 135 13.91 9.88 -0.54
CA GLU A 135 14.70 10.42 -1.66
C GLU A 135 14.81 11.95 -1.59
N HIS A 136 13.73 12.64 -1.22
CA HIS A 136 13.76 14.09 -1.03
C HIS A 136 14.62 14.49 0.19
N MET A 137 14.53 13.74 1.30
CA MET A 137 15.42 13.96 2.44
C MET A 137 16.89 13.87 2.06
N LEU A 138 17.28 12.84 1.30
CA LEU A 138 18.66 12.66 0.81
C LEU A 138 19.08 13.80 -0.11
N LYS A 139 18.18 14.27 -1.00
CA LYS A 139 18.45 15.43 -1.86
C LYS A 139 18.67 16.70 -1.02
N ILE A 140 17.78 17.00 -0.08
CA ILE A 140 17.90 18.16 0.80
C ILE A 140 19.21 18.10 1.59
N GLN A 141 19.54 16.95 2.19
CA GLN A 141 20.78 16.76 2.95
C GLN A 141 22.04 16.89 2.09
N SER A 142 21.92 16.71 0.77
CA SER A 142 23.05 16.91 -0.15
C SER A 142 23.39 18.39 -0.41
N TYR A 143 22.48 19.30 -0.09
CA TYR A 143 22.76 20.74 -0.07
C TYR A 143 23.53 21.09 1.19
N THR A 144 24.69 21.69 1.06
CA THR A 144 25.62 21.98 2.16
C THR A 144 25.06 22.91 3.26
N ASP A 145 23.97 23.61 2.96
CA ASP A 145 23.42 24.67 3.83
C ASP A 145 22.15 24.22 4.60
N LEU A 146 21.71 22.96 4.44
CA LEU A 146 20.50 22.45 5.09
C LEU A 146 20.73 21.13 5.80
N ASP A 147 20.36 21.08 7.07
CA ASP A 147 20.35 19.86 7.88
C ASP A 147 18.93 19.36 8.09
N VAL A 148 18.59 18.18 7.58
CA VAL A 148 17.30 17.54 7.82
C VAL A 148 17.24 17.08 9.27
N VAL A 149 16.31 17.63 10.05
CA VAL A 149 16.20 17.38 11.49
C VAL A 149 15.00 16.55 11.88
N LEU A 150 13.92 16.56 11.08
CA LEU A 150 12.66 15.93 11.43
C LEU A 150 11.81 15.64 10.17
N THR A 151 10.96 14.62 10.22
CA THR A 151 9.85 14.43 9.32
C THR A 151 8.53 14.37 10.07
N VAL A 152 7.49 15.04 9.58
CA VAL A 152 6.13 15.00 10.11
C VAL A 152 5.20 14.57 8.98
N HIS A 153 4.71 13.33 9.01
CA HIS A 153 3.92 12.72 7.93
C HIS A 153 4.63 12.79 6.57
N ASP A 154 4.21 13.70 5.70
CA ASP A 154 4.71 13.98 4.35
C ASP A 154 5.54 15.27 4.26
N GLU A 155 5.84 15.89 5.40
CA GLU A 155 6.65 17.09 5.52
C GLU A 155 8.08 16.75 5.97
N ILE A 156 9.05 17.52 5.44
CA ILE A 156 10.46 17.46 5.85
C ILE A 156 10.81 18.80 6.49
N VAL A 157 11.32 18.75 7.72
CA VAL A 157 11.81 19.93 8.42
C VAL A 157 13.33 19.92 8.36
N ALA A 158 13.91 21.00 7.82
CA ALA A 158 15.34 21.20 7.76
C ALA A 158 15.72 22.55 8.36
N LEU A 159 16.92 22.62 8.94
CA LEU A 159 17.53 23.85 9.45
C LEU A 159 18.58 24.34 8.47
N GLY A 160 18.67 25.66 8.31
CA GLY A 160 19.67 26.31 7.49
C GLY A 160 20.07 27.67 8.09
N ASP A 161 21.15 28.27 7.56
CA ASP A 161 21.53 29.63 7.93
C ASP A 161 20.45 30.62 7.47
N ALA A 162 19.96 31.45 8.40
CA ALA A 162 18.93 32.47 8.11
C ALA A 162 19.31 33.43 6.98
N ARG A 163 20.61 33.61 6.73
CA ARG A 163 21.11 34.44 5.61
C ARG A 163 20.88 33.83 4.23
N ASN A 164 20.69 32.51 4.16
CA ASN A 164 20.47 31.72 2.94
C ASN A 164 19.02 31.26 2.79
N SER A 165 18.09 31.82 3.57
CA SER A 165 16.70 31.36 3.69
C SER A 165 15.82 31.55 2.44
N GLN A 166 16.35 32.04 1.33
CA GLN A 166 15.66 32.12 0.02
C GLN A 166 16.08 30.99 -0.92
N ILE A 167 16.20 29.77 -0.42
CA ILE A 167 16.38 28.61 -1.28
C ILE A 167 15.05 28.39 -2.00
N LYS A 168 15.02 28.68 -3.30
CA LYS A 168 13.92 28.26 -4.18
C LYS A 168 14.04 26.75 -4.32
N LEU A 169 13.09 26.04 -3.73
CA LEU A 169 12.81 24.64 -4.05
C LEU A 169 12.04 24.65 -5.38
N ASP A 170 12.75 24.51 -6.49
CA ASP A 170 12.18 24.23 -7.81
C ASP A 170 11.90 22.72 -7.95
#